data_982288dbcbb6ac1a25d84b22b54f83c7
#
_entry.id   982288dbcbb6ac1a25d84b22b54f83c7
#
_cell.length_a   1.000
_cell.length_b   1.000
_cell.length_c   1.000
_cell.angle_alpha   90.00
_cell.angle_beta   90.00
_cell.angle_gamma   90.00
#
_symmetry.space_group_name_H-M   'P 1'
#
loop_
_entity.id
_entity.type
_entity.pdbx_description
1 polymer ?
#
loop_
_entity_poly.entity_id
_entity_poly.type
_entity_poly.pdbx_seq_one_letter_code
_entity_poly.pdbx_strand_id
1 'polypeptide(L)'
;LSDCLEEDDYARLLQAVQTGLPRSKTSHHVIVVGAGVAGLTAAKLLQDAGHQVTILEASSHVGGRVQTYRNQNEGWYADLGAMRIPSSHRIVHAFVEMFGLKVNKFNMVDPNTFYLVNGVRRRTAAVQQNPDVLHYPVQRHERGRSAEELKEQALQPIREFVKTHGCDASKRHYNHYSWKEYLREEGHLSPGALRMVGDLLNDQSLMFMALTEVMYLNADVNDNIRYDEITGGMDLLPQAFLAVLHEPVLLNSRVKRIVQSDEGVTVSYQKEQQSSLTDLRADVVLVTTTAKAALLIDFVPSLSMRKMEALRAAHYMGLTKVILTFSERFWEKDGIRGGKSVTDRPSRFIYYPSHSFPENQTVGVLLASYTWSDDSVIFSGTSDEDIKELVLSDLEQIHCRRLRALCTGVLVKKWELDPYSLGGVAAFTPYQTLEYHEELFRSESRIHFAGEHTALPHAWIETAMKSAIRAATNINKAA
;
A
#
# COMPACT_ATOMS: atom_id res chain seq x y z
N LEU A 1 4.63 -11.97 16.23
CA LEU A 1 5.61 -11.16 15.45
C LEU A 1 5.08 -9.77 15.11
N SER A 2 3.75 -9.59 14.99
CA SER A 2 3.18 -8.25 14.78
C SER A 2 3.52 -7.28 15.90
N ASP A 3 3.61 -7.75 17.14
CA ASP A 3 4.03 -6.93 18.29
C ASP A 3 5.51 -6.50 18.16
N CYS A 4 6.28 -7.21 17.35
CA CYS A 4 7.68 -6.88 17.07
C CYS A 4 7.85 -5.77 16.02
N LEU A 5 6.76 -5.23 15.50
CA LEU A 5 6.78 -4.03 14.65
C LEU A 5 6.87 -2.72 15.44
N GLU A 6 6.64 -2.75 16.75
CA GLU A 6 6.88 -1.58 17.58
C GLU A 6 8.34 -1.18 17.48
N GLU A 7 8.56 0.01 16.96
CA GLU A 7 9.89 0.56 16.71
C GLU A 7 10.22 1.56 17.79
N ASP A 8 11.42 1.42 18.38
CA ASP A 8 11.86 2.27 19.50
C ASP A 8 11.90 3.75 19.14
N ASP A 9 12.03 4.08 17.85
CA ASP A 9 12.13 5.45 17.39
C ASP A 9 10.80 6.11 17.01
N TYR A 10 9.67 5.40 17.10
CA TYR A 10 8.38 5.91 16.59
C TYR A 10 7.99 7.25 17.23
N ALA A 11 8.16 7.38 18.53
CA ALA A 11 7.85 8.63 19.24
C ALA A 11 8.70 9.80 18.71
N ARG A 12 9.97 9.56 18.39
CA ARG A 12 10.86 10.56 17.80
C ARG A 12 10.45 10.94 16.38
N LEU A 13 10.01 9.93 15.59
CA LEU A 13 9.51 10.18 14.24
C LEU A 13 8.26 11.06 14.28
N LEU A 14 7.32 10.75 15.17
CA LEU A 14 6.11 11.55 15.34
C LEU A 14 6.44 12.96 15.81
N GLN A 15 7.38 13.11 16.74
CA GLN A 15 7.82 14.42 17.21
C GLN A 15 8.44 15.24 16.06
N ALA A 16 9.22 14.61 15.20
CA ALA A 16 9.81 15.30 14.03
C ALA A 16 8.72 15.86 13.08
N VAL A 17 7.61 15.16 12.94
CA VAL A 17 6.47 15.68 12.17
C VAL A 17 5.86 16.92 12.84
N GLN A 18 5.69 16.86 14.16
CA GLN A 18 5.02 17.90 14.93
C GLN A 18 5.89 19.16 15.12
N THR A 19 7.17 18.99 15.37
CA THR A 19 8.09 20.08 15.75
C THR A 19 9.20 20.33 14.75
N GLY A 20 9.33 19.50 13.72
CA GLY A 20 10.42 19.58 12.74
C GLY A 20 11.73 18.95 13.24
N LEU A 21 12.69 18.86 12.33
CA LEU A 21 14.05 18.45 12.65
C LEU A 21 14.82 19.64 13.25
N PRO A 22 15.92 19.38 14.03
CA PRO A 22 16.78 20.45 14.48
C PRO A 22 17.31 21.27 13.31
N ARG A 23 17.38 22.60 13.49
CA ARG A 23 17.90 23.47 12.44
C ARG A 23 19.36 23.11 12.14
N SER A 24 19.66 22.92 10.86
CA SER A 24 21.03 22.59 10.43
C SER A 24 21.94 23.80 10.57
N LYS A 25 23.20 23.54 10.98
CA LYS A 25 24.25 24.56 11.02
C LYS A 25 24.78 24.89 9.63
N THR A 26 24.72 23.92 8.71
CA THR A 26 25.18 24.05 7.34
C THR A 26 24.03 23.74 6.40
N SER A 27 23.70 24.66 5.50
CA SER A 27 22.66 24.40 4.48
C SER A 27 23.27 23.59 3.35
N HIS A 28 22.65 22.44 3.07
CA HIS A 28 22.95 21.60 1.92
C HIS A 28 21.89 21.75 0.85
N HIS A 29 22.28 21.56 -0.40
CA HIS A 29 21.33 21.33 -1.49
C HIS A 29 21.07 19.83 -1.59
N VAL A 30 19.81 19.45 -1.42
CA VAL A 30 19.35 18.06 -1.48
C VAL A 30 18.42 17.89 -2.70
N ILE A 31 18.75 16.94 -3.56
CA ILE A 31 17.84 16.53 -4.64
C ILE A 31 17.08 15.32 -4.15
N VAL A 32 15.75 15.39 -4.20
CA VAL A 32 14.84 14.28 -3.89
C VAL A 32 14.31 13.73 -5.21
N VAL A 33 14.57 12.45 -5.45
CA VAL A 33 14.08 11.74 -6.64
C VAL A 33 12.79 11.03 -6.27
N GLY A 34 11.68 11.53 -6.80
CA GLY A 34 10.34 11.03 -6.53
C GLY A 34 9.51 11.96 -5.65
N ALA A 35 8.28 12.20 -6.09
CA ALA A 35 7.31 13.04 -5.36
C ALA A 35 6.12 12.22 -4.85
N GLY A 36 6.35 10.98 -4.44
CA GLY A 36 5.43 10.22 -3.60
C GLY A 36 5.45 10.76 -2.18
N VAL A 37 4.66 10.19 -1.30
CA VAL A 37 4.57 10.69 0.08
C VAL A 37 5.92 10.65 0.82
N ALA A 38 6.78 9.68 0.51
CA ALA A 38 8.12 9.63 1.09
C ALA A 38 8.96 10.85 0.69
N GLY A 39 9.05 11.12 -0.61
CA GLY A 39 9.81 12.25 -1.13
C GLY A 39 9.29 13.60 -0.62
N LEU A 40 7.97 13.77 -0.62
CA LEU A 40 7.33 15.00 -0.13
C LEU A 40 7.55 15.21 1.37
N THR A 41 7.45 14.16 2.17
CA THR A 41 7.69 14.21 3.61
C THR A 41 9.12 14.61 3.93
N ALA A 42 10.10 13.95 3.29
CA ALA A 42 11.51 14.28 3.49
C ALA A 42 11.84 15.70 3.04
N ALA A 43 11.31 16.12 1.89
CA ALA A 43 11.54 17.45 1.36
C ALA A 43 11.06 18.54 2.32
N LYS A 44 9.86 18.39 2.87
CA LYS A 44 9.31 19.33 3.86
C LYS A 44 10.22 19.43 5.09
N LEU A 45 10.60 18.30 5.66
CA LEU A 45 11.42 18.26 6.87
C LEU A 45 12.79 18.89 6.63
N LEU A 46 13.41 18.61 5.49
CA LEU A 46 14.74 19.13 5.15
C LEU A 46 14.70 20.64 4.88
N GLN A 47 13.73 21.14 4.11
CA GLN A 47 13.62 22.58 3.87
C GLN A 47 13.35 23.33 5.17
N ASP A 48 12.50 22.81 6.06
CA ASP A 48 12.16 23.44 7.34
C ASP A 48 13.38 23.46 8.29
N ALA A 49 14.32 22.54 8.11
CA ALA A 49 15.60 22.52 8.85
C ALA A 49 16.67 23.44 8.25
N GLY A 50 16.40 24.11 7.13
CA GLY A 50 17.29 25.09 6.52
C GLY A 50 18.02 24.65 5.26
N HIS A 51 17.69 23.48 4.71
CA HIS A 51 18.29 22.99 3.47
C HIS A 51 17.54 23.52 2.24
N GLN A 52 18.24 23.61 1.12
CA GLN A 52 17.63 23.82 -0.19
C GLN A 52 17.22 22.46 -0.75
N VAL A 53 15.99 22.30 -1.18
CA VAL A 53 15.46 21.02 -1.67
C VAL A 53 14.87 21.18 -3.06
N THR A 54 15.29 20.32 -3.98
CA THR A 54 14.70 20.20 -5.32
C THR A 54 14.12 18.81 -5.48
N ILE A 55 12.87 18.70 -5.88
CA ILE A 55 12.18 17.42 -6.10
C ILE A 55 12.01 17.20 -7.60
N LEU A 56 12.45 16.04 -8.09
CA LEU A 56 12.28 15.61 -9.48
C LEU A 56 11.27 14.45 -9.51
N GLU A 57 10.18 14.63 -10.24
CA GLU A 57 9.13 13.62 -10.40
C GLU A 57 8.98 13.24 -11.86
N ALA A 58 9.05 11.94 -12.16
CA ALA A 58 8.97 11.42 -13.52
C ALA A 58 7.58 11.59 -14.15
N SER A 59 6.51 11.48 -13.36
CA SER A 59 5.13 11.58 -13.83
C SER A 59 4.65 13.04 -13.90
N SER A 60 3.42 13.21 -14.35
CA SER A 60 2.76 14.52 -14.44
C SER A 60 2.07 14.97 -13.15
N HIS A 61 2.17 14.18 -12.07
CA HIS A 61 1.47 14.46 -10.81
C HIS A 61 2.28 14.00 -9.60
N VAL A 62 1.97 14.57 -8.43
CA VAL A 62 2.56 14.13 -7.16
C VAL A 62 1.69 13.06 -6.52
N GLY A 63 2.26 12.33 -5.58
CA GLY A 63 1.54 11.35 -4.77
C GLY A 63 1.95 9.89 -5.01
N GLY A 64 2.53 9.58 -6.16
CA GLY A 64 2.92 8.21 -6.47
C GLY A 64 1.73 7.25 -6.42
N ARG A 65 1.76 6.30 -5.49
CA ARG A 65 0.69 5.30 -5.31
C ARG A 65 -0.48 5.80 -4.47
N VAL A 66 -0.49 7.07 -4.12
CA VAL A 66 -1.65 7.79 -3.58
C VAL A 66 -2.23 8.61 -4.73
N GLN A 67 -3.18 8.02 -5.43
CA GLN A 67 -3.73 8.55 -6.68
C GLN A 67 -5.25 8.50 -6.64
N THR A 68 -5.90 9.63 -6.88
CA THR A 68 -7.35 9.75 -6.94
C THR A 68 -7.76 10.17 -8.34
N TYR A 69 -8.69 9.44 -8.93
CA TYR A 69 -9.34 9.87 -10.17
C TYR A 69 -10.54 10.74 -9.82
N ARG A 70 -10.66 11.91 -10.44
CA ARG A 70 -11.81 12.81 -10.28
C ARG A 70 -12.50 13.05 -11.60
N ASN A 71 -13.81 12.83 -11.59
CA ASN A 71 -14.69 13.28 -12.67
C ASN A 71 -15.38 14.54 -12.19
N GLN A 72 -14.80 15.70 -12.51
CA GLN A 72 -15.32 17.00 -12.07
C GLN A 72 -16.67 17.32 -12.70
N ASN A 73 -16.90 16.88 -13.93
CA ASN A 73 -18.16 17.12 -14.64
C ASN A 73 -19.34 16.39 -14.01
N GLU A 74 -19.11 15.18 -13.51
CA GLU A 74 -20.12 14.35 -12.88
C GLU A 74 -20.09 14.40 -11.35
N GLY A 75 -19.09 15.07 -10.77
CA GLY A 75 -19.02 15.32 -9.32
C GLY A 75 -18.73 14.09 -8.48
N TRP A 76 -17.86 13.16 -8.96
CA TRP A 76 -17.46 11.99 -8.19
C TRP A 76 -15.95 11.75 -8.27
N TYR A 77 -15.46 10.89 -7.38
CA TYR A 77 -14.06 10.49 -7.38
C TYR A 77 -13.91 9.02 -6.97
N ALA A 78 -12.74 8.45 -7.27
CA ALA A 78 -12.36 7.12 -6.83
C ALA A 78 -10.86 7.06 -6.53
N ASP A 79 -10.50 6.46 -5.40
CA ASP A 79 -9.10 6.23 -5.04
C ASP A 79 -8.58 4.99 -5.76
N LEU A 80 -7.58 5.20 -6.63
CA LEU A 80 -6.98 4.15 -7.43
C LEU A 80 -5.83 3.44 -6.71
N GLY A 81 -5.29 4.05 -5.67
CA GLY A 81 -4.22 3.52 -4.83
C GLY A 81 -4.67 3.38 -3.38
N ALA A 82 -3.90 3.94 -2.46
CA ALA A 82 -4.24 3.96 -1.04
C ALA A 82 -5.66 4.49 -0.81
N MET A 83 -6.43 3.85 0.06
CA MET A 83 -7.85 4.17 0.26
C MET A 83 -8.28 4.26 1.72
N ARG A 84 -7.43 3.88 2.68
CA ARG A 84 -7.80 3.85 4.11
C ARG A 84 -6.58 4.08 4.98
N ILE A 85 -6.83 4.63 6.16
CA ILE A 85 -5.79 4.98 7.14
C ILE A 85 -6.17 4.32 8.47
N PRO A 86 -5.41 3.31 8.93
CA PRO A 86 -5.63 2.73 10.26
C PRO A 86 -5.46 3.79 11.36
N SER A 87 -6.24 3.67 12.42
CA SER A 87 -6.19 4.60 13.55
C SER A 87 -4.82 4.65 14.24
N SER A 88 -4.04 3.57 14.16
CA SER A 88 -2.70 3.48 14.73
C SER A 88 -1.63 4.25 13.92
N HIS A 89 -1.94 4.66 12.70
CA HIS A 89 -1.01 5.41 11.83
C HIS A 89 -0.96 6.88 12.20
N ARG A 90 -0.34 7.20 13.32
CA ARG A 90 -0.35 8.52 13.96
C ARG A 90 0.43 9.56 13.17
N ILE A 91 1.44 9.15 12.40
CA ILE A 91 2.21 10.08 11.55
C ILE A 91 1.33 10.60 10.42
N VAL A 92 0.61 9.72 9.72
CA VAL A 92 -0.33 10.12 8.67
C VAL A 92 -1.40 11.05 9.25
N HIS A 93 -1.99 10.67 10.40
CA HIS A 93 -3.00 11.49 11.06
C HIS A 93 -2.46 12.86 11.49
N ALA A 94 -1.19 12.93 11.91
CA ALA A 94 -0.56 14.22 12.26
C ALA A 94 -0.45 15.15 11.04
N PHE A 95 -0.10 14.64 9.87
CA PHE A 95 -0.09 15.42 8.63
C PHE A 95 -1.51 15.82 8.20
N VAL A 96 -2.46 14.92 8.29
CA VAL A 96 -3.86 15.21 7.98
C VAL A 96 -4.37 16.37 8.82
N GLU A 97 -4.09 16.35 10.13
CA GLU A 97 -4.46 17.44 11.04
C GLU A 97 -3.71 18.74 10.73
N MET A 98 -2.39 18.65 10.51
CA MET A 98 -1.56 19.81 10.16
C MET A 98 -2.07 20.53 8.91
N PHE A 99 -2.52 19.79 7.91
CA PHE A 99 -3.03 20.34 6.65
C PHE A 99 -4.52 20.69 6.69
N GLY A 100 -5.20 20.45 7.81
CA GLY A 100 -6.62 20.72 7.94
C GLY A 100 -7.51 19.89 7.03
N LEU A 101 -7.09 18.68 6.67
CA LEU A 101 -7.85 17.80 5.80
C LEU A 101 -8.99 17.14 6.58
N LYS A 102 -10.13 17.00 5.92
CA LYS A 102 -11.30 16.33 6.50
C LYS A 102 -11.16 14.82 6.30
N VAL A 103 -11.58 14.07 7.32
CA VAL A 103 -11.64 12.62 7.24
C VAL A 103 -13.04 12.14 7.56
N ASN A 104 -13.41 10.98 7.04
CA ASN A 104 -14.60 10.26 7.44
C ASN A 104 -14.24 8.81 7.70
N LYS A 105 -15.07 8.12 8.48
CA LYS A 105 -14.84 6.72 8.81
C LYS A 105 -14.89 5.86 7.55
N PHE A 106 -13.90 5.00 7.37
CA PHE A 106 -13.91 3.95 6.36
C PHE A 106 -14.49 2.68 7.01
N ASN A 107 -15.62 2.20 6.52
CA ASN A 107 -16.29 1.04 7.07
C ASN A 107 -15.71 -0.24 6.46
N MET A 108 -15.04 -1.06 7.26
CA MET A 108 -14.51 -2.35 6.81
C MET A 108 -15.57 -3.43 6.77
N VAL A 109 -16.58 -3.34 7.62
CA VAL A 109 -17.60 -4.37 7.78
C VAL A 109 -18.99 -3.76 7.75
N ASP A 110 -19.88 -4.41 7.02
CA ASP A 110 -21.33 -4.13 7.03
C ASP A 110 -22.04 -5.47 7.07
N PRO A 111 -22.94 -5.70 8.06
CA PRO A 111 -23.62 -6.99 8.19
C PRO A 111 -24.53 -7.34 7.01
N ASN A 112 -24.88 -6.36 6.19
CA ASN A 112 -25.76 -6.54 5.04
C ASN A 112 -25.04 -6.90 3.74
N THR A 113 -23.72 -6.91 3.73
CA THR A 113 -22.93 -7.38 2.59
C THR A 113 -23.03 -8.90 2.43
N PHE A 114 -22.38 -9.42 1.41
CA PHE A 114 -22.55 -10.81 1.01
C PHE A 114 -21.24 -11.58 0.97
N TYR A 115 -21.35 -12.88 1.25
CA TYR A 115 -20.37 -13.89 0.84
C TYR A 115 -21.00 -14.74 -0.27
N LEU A 116 -20.27 -14.89 -1.37
CA LEU A 116 -20.61 -15.83 -2.44
C LEU A 116 -19.41 -16.73 -2.67
N VAL A 117 -19.38 -17.85 -1.97
CA VAL A 117 -18.28 -18.84 -2.03
C VAL A 117 -18.88 -20.25 -2.03
N ASN A 118 -18.18 -21.19 -2.65
CA ASN A 118 -18.62 -22.58 -2.73
C ASN A 118 -20.02 -22.74 -3.33
N GLY A 119 -20.45 -21.81 -4.19
CA GLY A 119 -21.79 -21.79 -4.74
C GLY A 119 -22.87 -21.37 -3.74
N VAL A 120 -22.50 -20.89 -2.58
CA VAL A 120 -23.41 -20.50 -1.49
C VAL A 120 -23.39 -18.99 -1.34
N ARG A 121 -24.57 -18.38 -1.32
CA ARG A 121 -24.75 -16.94 -1.09
C ARG A 121 -25.35 -16.70 0.28
N ARG A 122 -24.67 -15.95 1.13
CA ARG A 122 -25.12 -15.61 2.49
C ARG A 122 -24.80 -14.16 2.83
N ARG A 123 -25.62 -13.55 3.67
CA ARG A 123 -25.31 -12.26 4.26
C ARG A 123 -24.13 -12.39 5.22
N THR A 124 -23.33 -11.33 5.33
CA THR A 124 -22.21 -11.27 6.28
C THR A 124 -22.67 -11.55 7.71
N ALA A 125 -23.82 -11.01 8.13
CA ALA A 125 -24.38 -11.27 9.46
C ALA A 125 -24.59 -12.77 9.73
N ALA A 126 -25.09 -13.50 8.74
CA ALA A 126 -25.31 -14.96 8.87
C ALA A 126 -23.98 -15.71 9.02
N VAL A 127 -22.96 -15.31 8.27
CA VAL A 127 -21.62 -15.90 8.34
C VAL A 127 -20.97 -15.62 9.70
N GLN A 128 -21.14 -14.40 10.23
CA GLN A 128 -20.64 -14.05 11.57
C GLN A 128 -21.26 -14.88 12.67
N GLN A 129 -22.55 -15.23 12.55
CA GLN A 129 -23.25 -16.08 13.50
C GLN A 129 -22.85 -17.55 13.39
N ASN A 130 -22.68 -18.05 12.17
CA ASN A 130 -22.31 -19.44 11.90
C ASN A 130 -21.43 -19.54 10.64
N PRO A 131 -20.10 -19.57 10.79
CA PRO A 131 -19.20 -19.69 9.64
C PRO A 131 -19.42 -20.95 8.81
N ASP A 132 -19.99 -22.00 9.37
CA ASP A 132 -20.21 -23.29 8.68
C ASP A 132 -21.24 -23.20 7.55
N VAL A 133 -22.03 -22.13 7.49
CA VAL A 133 -23.01 -21.92 6.40
C VAL A 133 -22.34 -21.74 5.03
N LEU A 134 -21.04 -21.51 4.99
CA LEU A 134 -20.27 -21.36 3.75
C LEU A 134 -19.77 -22.70 3.19
N HIS A 135 -19.97 -23.81 3.91
CA HIS A 135 -19.68 -25.17 3.48
C HIS A 135 -18.21 -25.45 3.13
N TYR A 136 -17.26 -24.81 3.80
CA TYR A 136 -15.87 -25.22 3.67
C TYR A 136 -15.65 -26.60 4.28
N PRO A 137 -14.89 -27.50 3.62
CA PRO A 137 -14.71 -28.87 4.10
C PRO A 137 -13.65 -28.93 5.22
N VAL A 138 -13.95 -28.28 6.32
CA VAL A 138 -13.06 -28.23 7.50
C VAL A 138 -13.21 -29.48 8.34
N GLN A 139 -12.19 -29.76 9.17
CA GLN A 139 -12.22 -30.89 10.09
C GLN A 139 -13.17 -30.65 11.26
N ARG A 140 -13.56 -31.72 11.94
CA ARG A 140 -14.52 -31.63 13.06
C ARG A 140 -14.12 -30.61 14.12
N HIS A 141 -12.84 -30.58 14.48
CA HIS A 141 -12.32 -29.65 15.50
C HIS A 141 -12.23 -28.21 15.00
N GLU A 142 -12.31 -27.99 13.69
CA GLU A 142 -12.27 -26.67 13.06
C GLU A 142 -13.67 -26.07 12.85
N ARG A 143 -14.70 -26.88 12.95
CA ARG A 143 -16.09 -26.44 12.73
C ARG A 143 -16.52 -25.38 13.73
N GLY A 144 -17.38 -24.47 13.28
CA GLY A 144 -17.92 -23.38 14.09
C GLY A 144 -16.96 -22.24 14.28
N ARG A 145 -15.77 -22.30 13.70
CA ARG A 145 -14.74 -21.25 13.79
C ARG A 145 -14.70 -20.42 12.53
N SER A 146 -14.56 -19.11 12.71
CA SER A 146 -14.34 -18.19 11.57
C SER A 146 -12.95 -18.38 10.99
N ALA A 147 -12.74 -17.88 9.77
CA ALA A 147 -11.41 -17.87 9.16
C ALA A 147 -10.40 -17.12 10.07
N GLU A 148 -10.81 -16.01 10.67
CA GLU A 148 -9.97 -15.24 11.60
C GLU A 148 -9.61 -16.05 12.83
N GLU A 149 -10.56 -16.76 13.42
CA GLU A 149 -10.30 -17.62 14.60
C GLU A 149 -9.35 -18.77 14.26
N LEU A 150 -9.52 -19.40 13.08
CA LEU A 150 -8.61 -20.46 12.61
C LEU A 150 -7.18 -19.94 12.43
N LYS A 151 -7.05 -18.78 11.83
CA LYS A 151 -5.74 -18.12 11.65
C LYS A 151 -5.11 -17.80 13.00
N GLU A 152 -5.84 -17.16 13.90
CA GLU A 152 -5.33 -16.79 15.22
C GLU A 152 -4.87 -18.01 16.04
N GLN A 153 -5.60 -19.09 15.96
CA GLN A 153 -5.20 -20.34 16.60
C GLN A 153 -3.90 -20.88 16.04
N ALA A 154 -3.75 -20.84 14.69
CA ALA A 154 -2.53 -21.29 14.03
C ALA A 154 -1.31 -20.43 14.40
N LEU A 155 -1.50 -19.16 14.70
CA LEU A 155 -0.43 -18.24 15.07
C LEU A 155 -0.03 -18.28 16.54
N GLN A 156 -0.79 -18.98 17.40
CA GLN A 156 -0.52 -19.03 18.83
C GLN A 156 0.90 -19.52 19.18
N PRO A 157 1.47 -20.56 18.52
CA PRO A 157 2.85 -20.97 18.78
C PRO A 157 3.87 -19.86 18.55
N ILE A 158 3.67 -19.01 17.56
CA ILE A 158 4.56 -17.87 17.29
C ILE A 158 4.53 -16.88 18.46
N ARG A 159 3.33 -16.57 18.99
CA ARG A 159 3.19 -15.67 20.13
C ARG A 159 3.90 -16.21 21.37
N GLU A 160 3.77 -17.50 21.64
CA GLU A 160 4.48 -18.18 22.71
C GLU A 160 5.99 -18.10 22.52
N PHE A 161 6.47 -18.33 21.31
CA PHE A 161 7.89 -18.25 20.97
C PHE A 161 8.45 -16.84 21.19
N VAL A 162 7.70 -15.80 20.79
CA VAL A 162 8.09 -14.40 21.00
C VAL A 162 8.21 -14.08 22.48
N LYS A 163 7.25 -14.52 23.28
CA LYS A 163 7.28 -14.31 24.74
C LYS A 163 8.50 -14.96 25.40
N THR A 164 8.88 -16.15 24.94
CA THR A 164 9.96 -16.93 25.54
C THR A 164 11.34 -16.48 25.06
N HIS A 165 11.48 -16.14 23.76
CA HIS A 165 12.78 -15.93 23.10
C HIS A 165 13.01 -14.50 22.62
N GLY A 166 12.00 -13.65 22.63
CA GLY A 166 12.08 -12.27 22.15
C GLY A 166 11.94 -12.13 20.64
N CYS A 167 11.87 -10.87 20.18
CA CYS A 167 11.58 -10.54 18.78
C CYS A 167 12.70 -10.95 17.82
N ASP A 168 13.96 -10.67 18.17
CA ASP A 168 15.08 -10.95 17.24
C ASP A 168 15.25 -12.45 16.98
N ALA A 169 15.18 -13.25 18.04
CA ALA A 169 15.24 -14.72 17.90
C ALA A 169 14.07 -15.25 17.09
N SER A 170 12.88 -14.69 17.29
CA SER A 170 11.66 -15.09 16.57
C SER A 170 11.74 -14.77 15.10
N LYS A 171 12.22 -13.58 14.74
CA LYS A 171 12.42 -13.19 13.33
C LYS A 171 13.38 -14.14 12.63
N ARG A 172 14.49 -14.52 13.27
CA ARG A 172 15.44 -15.48 12.72
C ARG A 172 14.84 -16.87 12.59
N HIS A 173 14.11 -17.31 13.60
CA HIS A 173 13.52 -18.67 13.63
C HIS A 173 12.48 -18.86 12.50
N TYR A 174 11.65 -17.84 12.27
CA TYR A 174 10.54 -17.93 11.32
C TYR A 174 10.85 -17.35 9.92
N ASN A 175 12.06 -16.87 9.69
CA ASN A 175 12.46 -16.16 8.48
C ASN A 175 12.28 -17.00 7.18
N HIS A 176 12.42 -18.31 7.27
CA HIS A 176 12.38 -19.22 6.11
C HIS A 176 10.99 -19.72 5.76
N TYR A 177 9.98 -19.51 6.61
CA TYR A 177 8.63 -19.99 6.33
C TYR A 177 7.92 -19.09 5.32
N SER A 178 7.21 -19.74 4.37
CA SER A 178 6.10 -19.10 3.69
C SER A 178 4.86 -19.13 4.58
N TRP A 179 3.87 -18.27 4.25
CA TRP A 179 2.59 -18.28 4.96
C TRP A 179 1.93 -19.66 4.93
N LYS A 180 1.88 -20.28 3.76
CA LYS A 180 1.26 -21.60 3.59
C LYS A 180 2.01 -22.69 4.34
N GLU A 181 3.34 -22.74 4.23
CA GLU A 181 4.12 -23.75 4.95
C GLU A 181 3.88 -23.70 6.45
N TYR A 182 3.92 -22.49 7.00
CA TYR A 182 3.66 -22.31 8.43
C TYR A 182 2.26 -22.78 8.82
N LEU A 183 1.22 -22.29 8.13
CA LEU A 183 -0.16 -22.64 8.44
C LEU A 183 -0.42 -24.15 8.36
N ARG A 184 0.21 -24.79 7.40
CA ARG A 184 0.05 -26.23 7.18
C ARG A 184 0.88 -27.07 8.13
N GLU A 185 2.19 -26.80 8.24
CA GLU A 185 3.14 -27.66 8.95
C GLU A 185 3.16 -27.38 10.45
N GLU A 186 3.12 -26.13 10.86
CA GLU A 186 3.18 -25.72 12.27
C GLU A 186 1.80 -25.34 12.83
N GLY A 187 0.96 -24.74 12.03
CA GLY A 187 -0.41 -24.35 12.40
C GLY A 187 -1.41 -25.49 12.32
N HIS A 188 -1.05 -26.58 11.64
CA HIS A 188 -1.85 -27.80 11.47
C HIS A 188 -3.27 -27.56 10.91
N LEU A 189 -3.44 -26.52 10.10
CA LEU A 189 -4.71 -26.30 9.42
C LEU A 189 -4.94 -27.34 8.34
N SER A 190 -6.15 -27.88 8.28
CA SER A 190 -6.56 -28.79 7.22
C SER A 190 -6.58 -28.07 5.85
N PRO A 191 -6.56 -28.81 4.73
CA PRO A 191 -6.74 -28.18 3.42
C PRO A 191 -8.01 -27.33 3.29
N GLY A 192 -9.12 -27.77 3.90
CA GLY A 192 -10.36 -26.99 3.92
C GLY A 192 -10.25 -25.70 4.71
N ALA A 193 -9.57 -25.72 5.86
CA ALA A 193 -9.32 -24.53 6.68
C ALA A 193 -8.35 -23.55 5.98
N LEU A 194 -7.31 -24.07 5.33
CA LEU A 194 -6.40 -23.25 4.51
C LEU A 194 -7.14 -22.53 3.40
N ARG A 195 -8.04 -23.23 2.71
CA ARG A 195 -8.85 -22.63 1.65
C ARG A 195 -9.79 -21.57 2.21
N MET A 196 -10.40 -21.83 3.36
CA MET A 196 -11.26 -20.85 4.03
C MET A 196 -10.50 -19.57 4.40
N VAL A 197 -9.33 -19.71 5.02
CA VAL A 197 -8.47 -18.56 5.36
C VAL A 197 -8.05 -17.82 4.09
N GLY A 198 -7.61 -18.53 3.08
CA GLY A 198 -7.19 -17.94 1.81
C GLY A 198 -8.29 -17.16 1.11
N ASP A 199 -9.49 -17.72 1.04
CA ASP A 199 -10.63 -17.09 0.37
C ASP A 199 -11.19 -15.91 1.17
N LEU A 200 -11.44 -16.10 2.46
CA LEU A 200 -12.20 -15.13 3.25
C LEU A 200 -11.35 -13.98 3.80
N LEU A 201 -10.06 -14.18 4.00
CA LEU A 201 -9.14 -13.14 4.45
C LEU A 201 -8.32 -12.54 3.31
N ASN A 202 -8.57 -12.96 2.08
CA ASN A 202 -7.84 -12.53 0.88
C ASN A 202 -6.34 -12.87 0.92
N ASP A 203 -6.01 -13.99 1.54
CA ASP A 203 -4.63 -14.45 1.72
C ASP A 203 -4.20 -15.50 0.70
N GLN A 204 -5.12 -15.98 -0.16
CA GLN A 204 -4.81 -17.08 -1.10
C GLN A 204 -3.63 -16.73 -2.00
N SER A 205 -3.63 -15.56 -2.56
CA SER A 205 -2.55 -15.10 -3.43
C SER A 205 -1.28 -14.68 -2.67
N LEU A 206 -1.32 -14.68 -1.34
CA LEU A 206 -0.19 -14.35 -0.47
C LEU A 206 0.46 -15.60 0.14
N MET A 207 -0.02 -16.80 -0.17
CA MET A 207 0.42 -18.05 0.46
C MET A 207 1.90 -18.36 0.27
N PHE A 208 2.50 -17.88 -0.80
CA PHE A 208 3.94 -18.06 -1.08
C PHE A 208 4.82 -16.94 -0.47
N MET A 209 4.22 -15.90 0.09
CA MET A 209 4.98 -14.82 0.71
C MET A 209 5.52 -15.24 2.07
N ALA A 210 6.50 -14.50 2.57
CA ALA A 210 7.08 -14.77 3.87
C ALA A 210 6.00 -14.71 4.96
N LEU A 211 6.05 -15.64 5.90
CA LEU A 211 5.19 -15.66 7.08
C LEU A 211 5.20 -14.30 7.78
N THR A 212 6.38 -13.73 8.00
CA THR A 212 6.53 -12.42 8.65
C THR A 212 5.86 -11.31 7.86
N GLU A 213 5.98 -11.34 6.53
CA GLU A 213 5.35 -10.35 5.65
C GLU A 213 3.82 -10.35 5.79
N VAL A 214 3.21 -11.53 5.73
CA VAL A 214 1.74 -11.66 5.83
C VAL A 214 1.26 -11.29 7.23
N MET A 215 1.98 -11.67 8.28
CA MET A 215 1.63 -11.28 9.65
C MET A 215 1.66 -9.76 9.83
N TYR A 216 2.67 -9.09 9.26
CA TYR A 216 2.79 -7.64 9.31
C TYR A 216 1.66 -6.95 8.55
N LEU A 217 1.32 -7.46 7.37
CA LEU A 217 0.21 -6.94 6.59
C LEU A 217 -1.12 -7.09 7.36
N ASN A 218 -1.37 -8.28 7.91
CA ASN A 218 -2.62 -8.57 8.63
C ASN A 218 -2.74 -7.81 9.95
N ALA A 219 -1.64 -7.33 10.53
CA ALA A 219 -1.69 -6.50 11.73
C ALA A 219 -2.47 -5.20 11.50
N ASP A 220 -2.38 -4.64 10.31
CA ASP A 220 -3.04 -3.39 9.93
C ASP A 220 -4.24 -3.58 8.97
N VAL A 221 -4.52 -4.82 8.55
CA VAL A 221 -5.68 -5.15 7.70
C VAL A 221 -6.53 -6.20 8.42
N ASN A 222 -7.49 -5.75 9.21
CA ASN A 222 -8.45 -6.63 9.86
C ASN A 222 -9.75 -5.87 10.19
N ASP A 223 -10.81 -6.62 10.43
CA ASP A 223 -12.14 -6.05 10.63
C ASP A 223 -12.34 -5.38 12.00
N ASN A 224 -11.39 -5.54 12.93
CA ASN A 224 -11.47 -4.99 14.28
C ASN A 224 -10.78 -3.64 14.43
N ILE A 225 -10.09 -3.18 13.39
CA ILE A 225 -9.40 -1.88 13.37
C ILE A 225 -10.36 -0.81 12.88
N ARG A 226 -10.28 0.37 13.48
CA ARG A 226 -10.93 1.57 12.96
C ARG A 226 -10.07 2.19 11.87
N TYR A 227 -10.70 2.52 10.75
CA TYR A 227 -10.06 3.20 9.62
C TYR A 227 -10.75 4.51 9.33
N ASP A 228 -9.97 5.46 8.87
CA ASP A 228 -10.45 6.69 8.25
C ASP A 228 -10.07 6.71 6.77
N GLU A 229 -10.78 7.51 5.99
CA GLU A 229 -10.38 7.92 4.65
C GLU A 229 -10.42 9.45 4.56
N ILE A 230 -9.65 10.02 3.64
CA ILE A 230 -9.67 11.47 3.42
C ILE A 230 -10.90 11.81 2.56
N THR A 231 -11.77 12.63 3.11
CA THR A 231 -12.97 13.08 2.42
C THR A 231 -12.58 13.95 1.23
N GLY A 232 -13.00 13.57 0.04
CA GLY A 232 -12.63 14.23 -1.21
C GLY A 232 -11.51 13.56 -1.98
N GLY A 233 -10.90 12.51 -1.43
CA GLY A 233 -9.86 11.71 -2.07
C GLY A 233 -8.56 11.69 -1.30
N MET A 234 -7.89 10.55 -1.33
CA MET A 234 -6.63 10.35 -0.60
C MET A 234 -5.51 11.25 -1.11
N ASP A 235 -5.51 11.62 -2.39
CA ASP A 235 -4.46 12.43 -2.99
C ASP A 235 -4.45 13.89 -2.48
N LEU A 236 -5.47 14.32 -1.74
CA LEU A 236 -5.45 15.60 -1.06
C LEU A 236 -4.29 15.68 -0.06
N LEU A 237 -3.83 14.55 0.45
CA LEU A 237 -2.67 14.51 1.35
C LEU A 237 -1.36 14.88 0.62
N PRO A 238 -0.92 14.17 -0.43
CA PRO A 238 0.29 14.60 -1.14
C PRO A 238 0.15 15.99 -1.77
N GLN A 239 -1.02 16.37 -2.26
CA GLN A 239 -1.23 17.71 -2.83
C GLN A 239 -1.08 18.81 -1.79
N ALA A 240 -1.44 18.56 -0.54
CA ALA A 240 -1.31 19.54 0.54
C ALA A 240 0.16 19.94 0.79
N PHE A 241 1.11 19.05 0.50
CA PHE A 241 2.53 19.37 0.60
C PHE A 241 2.95 20.48 -0.36
N LEU A 242 2.32 20.58 -1.53
CA LEU A 242 2.67 21.58 -2.54
C LEU A 242 2.51 23.02 -2.01
N ALA A 243 1.56 23.24 -1.11
CA ALA A 243 1.32 24.55 -0.51
C ALA A 243 2.39 24.95 0.52
N VAL A 244 3.10 23.98 1.10
CA VAL A 244 4.09 24.22 2.15
C VAL A 244 5.54 24.07 1.68
N LEU A 245 5.75 23.57 0.47
CA LEU A 245 7.10 23.47 -0.12
C LEU A 245 7.52 24.84 -0.65
N HIS A 246 8.80 25.19 -0.41
CA HIS A 246 9.36 26.48 -0.84
C HIS A 246 9.52 26.55 -2.35
N GLU A 247 9.90 25.43 -2.99
CA GLU A 247 10.09 25.37 -4.44
C GLU A 247 9.08 24.40 -5.07
N PRO A 248 8.61 24.68 -6.31
CA PRO A 248 7.69 23.77 -6.99
C PRO A 248 8.40 22.45 -7.33
N VAL A 249 7.63 21.36 -7.30
CA VAL A 249 8.07 20.05 -7.77
C VAL A 249 8.29 20.10 -9.29
N LEU A 250 9.43 19.60 -9.76
CA LEU A 250 9.72 19.48 -11.18
C LEU A 250 9.08 18.18 -11.69
N LEU A 251 7.88 18.32 -12.29
CA LEU A 251 7.13 17.23 -12.88
C LEU A 251 7.67 16.86 -14.26
N ASN A 252 7.28 15.69 -14.78
CA ASN A 252 7.68 15.20 -16.10
C ASN A 252 9.20 15.19 -16.28
N SER A 253 9.92 14.90 -15.19
CA SER A 253 11.36 14.97 -15.09
C SER A 253 11.89 13.63 -14.58
N ARG A 254 12.27 12.75 -15.50
CA ARG A 254 12.72 11.39 -15.19
C ARG A 254 14.22 11.38 -14.97
N VAL A 255 14.66 11.02 -13.78
CA VAL A 255 16.07 10.84 -13.45
C VAL A 255 16.63 9.63 -14.19
N LYS A 256 17.73 9.84 -14.92
CA LYS A 256 18.39 8.80 -15.73
C LYS A 256 19.74 8.40 -15.17
N ARG A 257 20.45 9.32 -14.54
CA ARG A 257 21.82 9.10 -14.04
C ARG A 257 22.07 9.89 -12.77
N ILE A 258 22.80 9.28 -11.85
CA ILE A 258 23.30 9.92 -10.64
C ILE A 258 24.79 9.65 -10.55
N VAL A 259 25.60 10.71 -10.63
CA VAL A 259 27.05 10.65 -10.50
C VAL A 259 27.44 11.25 -9.16
N GLN A 260 28.19 10.53 -8.35
CA GLN A 260 28.69 11.06 -7.08
C GLN A 260 30.21 11.07 -7.03
N SER A 261 30.77 12.05 -6.32
CA SER A 261 32.17 12.20 -6.02
C SER A 261 32.32 12.75 -4.61
N ASP A 262 33.56 12.95 -4.17
CA ASP A 262 33.85 13.60 -2.88
C ASP A 262 33.32 15.04 -2.80
N GLU A 263 33.09 15.67 -3.95
CA GLU A 263 32.66 17.08 -4.03
C GLU A 263 31.13 17.22 -4.03
N GLY A 264 30.38 16.19 -4.38
CA GLY A 264 28.91 16.27 -4.45
C GLY A 264 28.31 15.26 -5.40
N VAL A 265 27.10 15.55 -5.82
CA VAL A 265 26.34 14.71 -6.76
C VAL A 265 25.90 15.53 -7.97
N THR A 266 25.82 14.86 -9.11
CA THR A 266 25.19 15.40 -10.33
C THR A 266 24.08 14.46 -10.74
N VAL A 267 22.86 14.98 -10.80
CA VAL A 267 21.68 14.23 -11.21
C VAL A 267 21.29 14.66 -12.60
N SER A 268 21.26 13.72 -13.54
CA SER A 268 20.89 13.98 -14.93
C SER A 268 19.45 13.44 -15.14
N TYR A 269 18.58 14.30 -15.62
CA TYR A 269 17.18 13.95 -15.83
C TYR A 269 16.71 14.37 -17.21
N GLN A 270 15.69 13.66 -17.70
CA GLN A 270 15.09 13.90 -19.00
C GLN A 270 13.70 14.53 -18.77
N LYS A 271 13.51 15.71 -19.33
CA LYS A 271 12.18 16.34 -19.42
C LYS A 271 11.36 15.64 -20.49
N GLU A 272 10.06 15.53 -20.26
CA GLU A 272 9.16 14.96 -21.24
C GLU A 272 9.33 15.64 -22.60
N GLN A 273 9.34 14.85 -23.68
CA GLN A 273 9.47 15.27 -25.08
C GLN A 273 10.86 15.87 -25.43
N GLN A 274 11.83 15.83 -24.56
CA GLN A 274 13.20 16.23 -24.87
C GLN A 274 14.10 14.99 -25.01
N SER A 275 15.02 15.01 -25.98
CA SER A 275 15.98 13.94 -26.17
C SER A 275 17.27 14.12 -25.36
N SER A 276 17.56 15.34 -24.91
CA SER A 276 18.75 15.67 -24.13
C SER A 276 18.47 15.60 -22.64
N LEU A 277 19.54 15.31 -21.87
CA LEU A 277 19.50 15.32 -20.42
C LEU A 277 19.83 16.71 -19.87
N THR A 278 19.21 17.07 -18.77
CA THR A 278 19.54 18.26 -17.97
C THR A 278 20.26 17.81 -16.72
N ASP A 279 21.36 18.46 -16.40
CA ASP A 279 22.15 18.18 -15.22
C ASP A 279 21.83 19.15 -14.09
N LEU A 280 21.73 18.61 -12.87
CA LEU A 280 21.51 19.39 -11.66
C LEU A 280 22.49 18.92 -10.59
N ARG A 281 23.23 19.86 -10.01
CA ARG A 281 24.21 19.58 -8.95
C ARG A 281 23.62 19.79 -7.57
N ALA A 282 24.05 18.97 -6.62
CA ALA A 282 23.68 19.07 -5.23
C ALA A 282 24.76 18.46 -4.33
N ASP A 283 24.58 18.60 -3.02
CA ASP A 283 25.45 17.99 -2.03
C ASP A 283 25.12 16.51 -1.79
N VAL A 284 23.85 16.19 -1.74
CA VAL A 284 23.34 14.82 -1.53
C VAL A 284 22.09 14.60 -2.37
N VAL A 285 21.78 13.31 -2.60
CA VAL A 285 20.54 12.90 -3.27
C VAL A 285 19.81 11.88 -2.41
N LEU A 286 18.50 12.01 -2.33
CA LEU A 286 17.60 11.05 -1.69
C LEU A 286 16.73 10.39 -2.76
N VAL A 287 16.92 9.09 -2.96
CA VAL A 287 16.15 8.29 -3.92
C VAL A 287 14.93 7.72 -3.19
N THR A 288 13.74 8.14 -3.59
CA THR A 288 12.47 7.70 -2.99
C THR A 288 11.56 6.98 -4.00
N THR A 289 12.12 6.55 -5.11
CA THR A 289 11.41 5.69 -6.06
C THR A 289 11.17 4.31 -5.47
N THR A 290 10.32 3.51 -6.11
CA THR A 290 10.27 2.07 -5.79
C THR A 290 11.64 1.44 -6.05
N ALA A 291 11.90 0.27 -5.46
CA ALA A 291 13.15 -0.46 -5.71
C ALA A 291 13.33 -0.79 -7.20
N LYS A 292 12.24 -1.17 -7.87
CA LYS A 292 12.29 -1.52 -9.30
C LYS A 292 12.58 -0.32 -10.18
N ALA A 293 11.97 0.83 -9.89
CA ALA A 293 12.23 2.06 -10.62
C ALA A 293 13.67 2.55 -10.44
N ALA A 294 14.26 2.36 -9.25
CA ALA A 294 15.66 2.69 -8.99
C ALA A 294 16.63 1.93 -9.91
N LEU A 295 16.28 0.73 -10.36
CA LEU A 295 17.11 -0.04 -11.29
C LEU A 295 17.23 0.60 -12.67
N LEU A 296 16.36 1.52 -13.02
CA LEU A 296 16.38 2.25 -14.29
C LEU A 296 17.34 3.45 -14.26
N ILE A 297 17.88 3.75 -13.10
CA ILE A 297 18.83 4.85 -12.92
C ILE A 297 20.26 4.32 -13.07
N ASP A 298 21.07 5.01 -13.87
CA ASP A 298 22.49 4.72 -14.01
C ASP A 298 23.27 5.39 -12.87
N PHE A 299 23.76 4.61 -11.93
CA PHE A 299 24.57 5.10 -10.81
C PHE A 299 26.06 5.03 -11.15
N VAL A 300 26.76 6.15 -11.00
CA VAL A 300 28.20 6.27 -11.30
C VAL A 300 28.93 6.86 -10.10
N PRO A 301 29.84 6.14 -9.45
CA PRO A 301 30.13 4.70 -9.65
C PRO A 301 28.91 3.84 -9.31
N SER A 302 28.93 2.60 -9.77
CA SER A 302 27.84 1.64 -9.51
C SER A 302 27.59 1.51 -8.01
N LEU A 303 26.33 1.30 -7.63
CA LEU A 303 25.97 0.91 -6.27
C LEU A 303 26.66 -0.40 -5.90
N SER A 304 26.80 -0.66 -4.59
CA SER A 304 27.37 -1.92 -4.12
C SER A 304 26.61 -3.12 -4.68
N MET A 305 27.31 -4.26 -4.77
CA MET A 305 26.69 -5.49 -5.25
C MET A 305 25.49 -5.91 -4.40
N ARG A 306 25.60 -5.71 -3.08
CA ARG A 306 24.50 -6.05 -2.16
C ARG A 306 23.29 -5.13 -2.36
N LYS A 307 23.50 -3.84 -2.56
CA LYS A 307 22.42 -2.89 -2.83
C LYS A 307 21.71 -3.24 -4.15
N MET A 308 22.49 -3.50 -5.19
CA MET A 308 21.94 -3.87 -6.50
C MET A 308 21.16 -5.19 -6.42
N GLU A 309 21.67 -6.16 -5.69
CA GLU A 309 20.94 -7.41 -5.44
C GLU A 309 19.62 -7.16 -4.71
N ALA A 310 19.66 -6.38 -3.64
CA ALA A 310 18.46 -6.06 -2.84
C ALA A 310 17.38 -5.37 -3.69
N LEU A 311 17.76 -4.37 -4.48
CA LEU A 311 16.84 -3.64 -5.36
C LEU A 311 16.20 -4.56 -6.41
N ARG A 312 16.98 -5.49 -6.95
CA ARG A 312 16.51 -6.43 -7.96
C ARG A 312 15.65 -7.55 -7.38
N ALA A 313 16.09 -8.12 -6.26
CA ALA A 313 15.48 -9.31 -5.68
C ALA A 313 14.27 -9.02 -4.78
N ALA A 314 14.18 -7.83 -4.17
CA ALA A 314 13.05 -7.46 -3.34
C ALA A 314 11.73 -7.64 -4.12
N HIS A 315 10.88 -8.53 -3.62
CA HIS A 315 9.66 -8.90 -4.33
C HIS A 315 8.60 -7.81 -4.22
N TYR A 316 7.91 -7.57 -5.32
CA TYR A 316 6.74 -6.67 -5.40
C TYR A 316 5.53 -7.46 -5.87
N MET A 317 4.38 -7.17 -5.31
CA MET A 317 3.12 -7.73 -5.80
C MET A 317 2.37 -6.71 -6.65
N GLY A 318 1.61 -7.21 -7.63
CA GLY A 318 0.66 -6.41 -8.38
C GLY A 318 -0.59 -6.10 -7.55
N LEU A 319 -1.26 -5.04 -7.90
CA LEU A 319 -2.54 -4.64 -7.33
C LEU A 319 -3.43 -4.17 -8.47
N THR A 320 -4.66 -4.67 -8.51
CA THR A 320 -5.66 -4.23 -9.51
C THR A 320 -6.92 -3.75 -8.81
N LYS A 321 -7.35 -2.55 -9.16
CA LYS A 321 -8.66 -2.01 -8.77
C LYS A 321 -9.52 -1.85 -10.00
N VAL A 322 -10.75 -2.35 -9.92
CA VAL A 322 -11.78 -2.15 -10.95
C VAL A 322 -12.89 -1.30 -10.35
N ILE A 323 -13.04 -0.10 -10.87
CA ILE A 323 -14.09 0.83 -10.48
C ILE A 323 -15.20 0.74 -11.52
N LEU A 324 -16.41 0.46 -11.09
CA LEU A 324 -17.59 0.55 -11.94
C LEU A 324 -18.48 1.70 -11.48
N THR A 325 -19.00 2.44 -12.44
CA THR A 325 -19.98 3.49 -12.18
C THR A 325 -21.37 3.02 -12.60
N PHE A 326 -22.36 3.48 -11.86
CA PHE A 326 -23.77 3.12 -12.04
C PHE A 326 -24.65 4.36 -11.99
N SER A 327 -25.79 4.30 -12.67
CA SER A 327 -26.79 5.39 -12.64
C SER A 327 -27.49 5.51 -11.29
N GLU A 328 -27.40 4.49 -10.44
CA GLU A 328 -27.92 4.51 -9.07
C GLU A 328 -27.04 3.68 -8.14
N ARG A 329 -27.12 3.94 -6.85
CA ARG A 329 -26.46 3.13 -5.81
C ARG A 329 -27.30 1.92 -5.46
N PHE A 330 -27.31 0.92 -6.32
CA PHE A 330 -28.19 -0.25 -6.23
C PHE A 330 -28.03 -1.03 -4.91
N TRP A 331 -26.82 -1.03 -4.33
CA TRP A 331 -26.51 -1.76 -3.09
C TRP A 331 -27.24 -1.20 -1.87
N GLU A 332 -27.69 0.06 -1.92
CA GLU A 332 -28.47 0.66 -0.83
C GLU A 332 -29.83 -0.02 -0.65
N LYS A 333 -30.39 -0.59 -1.73
CA LYS A 333 -31.61 -1.41 -1.67
C LYS A 333 -31.41 -2.68 -0.86
N ASP A 334 -30.18 -3.17 -0.77
CA ASP A 334 -29.82 -4.31 0.07
C ASP A 334 -29.47 -3.89 1.51
N GLY A 335 -29.55 -2.59 1.82
CA GLY A 335 -29.21 -2.04 3.14
C GLY A 335 -27.71 -1.83 3.36
N ILE A 336 -26.90 -1.90 2.30
CA ILE A 336 -25.43 -1.80 2.40
C ILE A 336 -25.01 -0.32 2.41
N ARG A 337 -24.17 0.04 3.37
CA ARG A 337 -23.68 1.42 3.57
C ARG A 337 -22.16 1.47 3.81
N GLY A 338 -21.43 0.61 3.16
CA GLY A 338 -19.99 0.42 3.32
C GLY A 338 -19.67 -1.04 3.48
N GLY A 339 -18.46 -1.36 3.98
CA GLY A 339 -18.04 -2.75 4.13
C GLY A 339 -17.66 -3.39 2.81
N LYS A 340 -17.59 -4.71 2.81
CA LYS A 340 -17.17 -5.47 1.64
C LYS A 340 -17.96 -6.73 1.47
N SER A 341 -18.19 -7.12 0.22
CA SER A 341 -18.63 -8.46 -0.14
C SER A 341 -17.43 -9.28 -0.60
N VAL A 342 -17.49 -10.58 -0.34
CA VAL A 342 -16.39 -11.51 -0.60
C VAL A 342 -16.89 -12.64 -1.49
N THR A 343 -16.13 -12.97 -2.52
CA THR A 343 -16.42 -14.10 -3.41
C THR A 343 -15.15 -14.86 -3.78
N ASP A 344 -15.29 -16.16 -4.03
CA ASP A 344 -14.20 -16.99 -4.59
C ASP A 344 -14.13 -16.86 -6.13
N ARG A 345 -15.03 -16.09 -6.73
CA ARG A 345 -14.97 -15.73 -8.15
C ARG A 345 -13.86 -14.68 -8.40
N PRO A 346 -13.50 -14.45 -9.67
CA PRO A 346 -12.36 -13.58 -10.00
C PRO A 346 -12.39 -12.18 -9.39
N SER A 347 -13.55 -11.60 -9.13
CA SER A 347 -13.67 -10.27 -8.51
C SER A 347 -13.20 -10.22 -7.07
N ARG A 348 -13.18 -11.31 -6.39
CA ARG A 348 -12.68 -11.54 -5.04
C ARG A 348 -13.31 -10.66 -3.97
N PHE A 349 -12.89 -9.39 -3.83
CA PHE A 349 -13.37 -8.46 -2.81
C PHE A 349 -14.00 -7.24 -3.47
N ILE A 350 -15.21 -6.93 -3.05
CA ILE A 350 -15.97 -5.77 -3.51
C ILE A 350 -16.15 -4.82 -2.31
N TYR A 351 -15.69 -3.58 -2.43
CA TYR A 351 -15.82 -2.59 -1.38
C TYR A 351 -16.87 -1.55 -1.75
N TYR A 352 -17.84 -1.38 -0.86
CA TYR A 352 -18.89 -0.36 -1.02
C TYR A 352 -18.42 0.96 -0.42
N PRO A 353 -18.74 2.10 -1.05
CA PRO A 353 -18.22 3.38 -0.59
C PRO A 353 -18.70 3.75 0.81
N SER A 354 -17.79 4.30 1.60
CA SER A 354 -18.05 4.86 2.93
C SER A 354 -18.24 6.39 2.88
N HIS A 355 -18.09 6.98 1.69
CA HIS A 355 -18.27 8.40 1.43
C HIS A 355 -19.44 8.64 0.48
N SER A 356 -19.87 9.87 0.39
CA SER A 356 -20.89 10.31 -0.54
C SER A 356 -20.37 11.45 -1.40
N PHE A 357 -21.12 11.79 -2.45
CA PHE A 357 -20.78 12.89 -3.35
C PHE A 357 -21.84 13.99 -3.21
N PRO A 358 -21.53 15.10 -2.51
CA PRO A 358 -22.52 16.18 -2.30
C PRO A 358 -23.06 16.77 -3.61
N GLU A 359 -22.23 16.78 -4.67
CA GLU A 359 -22.61 17.34 -5.96
C GLU A 359 -23.36 16.37 -6.87
N ASN A 360 -23.38 15.08 -6.52
CA ASN A 360 -24.08 14.05 -7.30
C ASN A 360 -24.59 12.95 -6.38
N GLN A 361 -25.86 13.04 -6.01
CA GLN A 361 -26.46 12.13 -5.05
C GLN A 361 -27.05 10.87 -5.69
N THR A 362 -27.01 10.75 -7.02
CA THR A 362 -27.57 9.60 -7.73
C THR A 362 -26.50 8.62 -8.21
N VAL A 363 -25.32 9.09 -8.58
CA VAL A 363 -24.26 8.23 -9.11
C VAL A 363 -23.81 7.19 -8.08
N GLY A 364 -23.68 5.96 -8.54
CA GLY A 364 -23.03 4.90 -7.78
C GLY A 364 -21.61 4.69 -8.28
N VAL A 365 -20.62 4.79 -7.40
CA VAL A 365 -19.22 4.52 -7.71
C VAL A 365 -18.75 3.41 -6.79
N LEU A 366 -18.45 2.26 -7.38
CA LEU A 366 -18.19 1.04 -6.64
C LEU A 366 -16.78 0.53 -6.93
N LEU A 367 -16.03 0.21 -5.89
CA LEU A 367 -14.82 -0.60 -6.02
C LEU A 367 -15.26 -2.05 -6.21
N ALA A 368 -15.55 -2.40 -7.46
CA ALA A 368 -16.22 -3.63 -7.83
C ALA A 368 -15.29 -4.86 -7.80
N SER A 369 -13.99 -4.64 -7.79
CA SER A 369 -13.00 -5.68 -7.59
C SER A 369 -11.71 -5.06 -7.07
N TYR A 370 -11.18 -5.62 -6.01
CA TYR A 370 -9.85 -5.30 -5.52
C TYR A 370 -9.09 -6.61 -5.34
N THR A 371 -8.03 -6.78 -6.14
CA THR A 371 -7.20 -7.98 -6.10
C THR A 371 -5.74 -7.59 -5.92
N TRP A 372 -4.98 -8.53 -5.38
CA TRP A 372 -3.55 -8.37 -5.23
C TRP A 372 -2.81 -9.67 -5.58
N SER A 373 -1.51 -9.54 -5.93
CA SER A 373 -0.64 -10.65 -6.24
C SER A 373 -1.20 -11.52 -7.37
N ASP A 374 -1.23 -12.83 -7.19
CA ASP A 374 -1.65 -13.78 -8.23
C ASP A 374 -3.09 -13.57 -8.70
N ASP A 375 -3.97 -13.09 -7.81
CA ASP A 375 -5.36 -12.80 -8.18
C ASP A 375 -5.48 -11.64 -9.18
N SER A 376 -4.47 -10.78 -9.26
CA SER A 376 -4.43 -9.68 -10.24
C SER A 376 -3.95 -10.11 -11.62
N VAL A 377 -3.32 -11.27 -11.75
CA VAL A 377 -2.67 -11.69 -13.00
C VAL A 377 -3.67 -11.80 -14.15
N ILE A 378 -4.86 -12.32 -13.90
CA ILE A 378 -5.90 -12.46 -14.94
C ILE A 378 -6.31 -11.11 -15.53
N PHE A 379 -6.24 -10.05 -14.74
CA PHE A 379 -6.62 -8.71 -15.19
C PHE A 379 -5.52 -8.04 -16.02
N SER A 380 -4.25 -8.41 -15.81
CA SER A 380 -3.12 -7.78 -16.49
C SER A 380 -3.20 -7.90 -18.01
N GLY A 381 -3.62 -9.05 -18.52
CA GLY A 381 -3.76 -9.29 -19.95
C GLY A 381 -5.16 -9.10 -20.52
N THR A 382 -6.11 -8.62 -19.72
CA THR A 382 -7.51 -8.53 -20.09
C THR A 382 -7.90 -7.07 -20.37
N SER A 383 -8.68 -6.83 -21.43
CA SER A 383 -9.15 -5.49 -21.78
C SER A 383 -10.12 -4.94 -20.73
N ASP A 384 -10.22 -3.62 -20.64
CA ASP A 384 -11.12 -2.98 -19.70
C ASP A 384 -12.58 -3.40 -19.93
N GLU A 385 -12.99 -3.57 -21.19
CA GLU A 385 -14.34 -4.00 -21.51
C GLU A 385 -14.62 -5.43 -21.03
N ASP A 386 -13.68 -6.35 -21.25
CA ASP A 386 -13.82 -7.74 -20.81
C ASP A 386 -13.75 -7.84 -19.26
N ILE A 387 -12.93 -7.01 -18.62
CA ILE A 387 -12.90 -6.89 -17.16
C ILE A 387 -14.26 -6.43 -16.65
N LYS A 388 -14.83 -5.40 -17.26
CA LYS A 388 -16.17 -4.89 -16.91
C LYS A 388 -17.21 -6.00 -16.96
N GLU A 389 -17.24 -6.76 -18.05
CA GLU A 389 -18.19 -7.86 -18.23
C GLU A 389 -18.01 -8.96 -17.17
N LEU A 390 -16.75 -9.33 -16.89
CA LEU A 390 -16.44 -10.34 -15.87
C LEU A 390 -16.91 -9.90 -14.48
N VAL A 391 -16.60 -8.68 -14.09
CA VAL A 391 -16.92 -8.15 -12.77
C VAL A 391 -18.43 -7.91 -12.62
N LEU A 392 -19.09 -7.42 -13.67
CA LEU A 392 -20.56 -7.29 -13.66
C LEU A 392 -21.24 -8.64 -13.48
N SER A 393 -20.75 -9.69 -14.13
CA SER A 393 -21.27 -11.05 -13.96
C SER A 393 -21.19 -11.50 -12.50
N ASP A 394 -20.07 -11.24 -11.85
CA ASP A 394 -19.90 -11.59 -10.42
C ASP A 394 -20.84 -10.77 -9.53
N LEU A 395 -20.97 -9.47 -9.78
CA LEU A 395 -21.88 -8.60 -9.02
C LEU A 395 -23.35 -9.02 -9.17
N GLU A 396 -23.77 -9.41 -10.38
CA GLU A 396 -25.13 -9.87 -10.62
C GLU A 396 -25.45 -11.13 -9.80
N GLN A 397 -24.47 -12.03 -9.66
CA GLN A 397 -24.64 -13.23 -8.84
C GLN A 397 -24.64 -12.89 -7.34
N ILE A 398 -23.79 -11.98 -6.90
CA ILE A 398 -23.73 -11.56 -5.49
C ILE A 398 -25.05 -10.90 -5.06
N HIS A 399 -25.60 -10.01 -5.88
CA HIS A 399 -26.80 -9.24 -5.56
C HIS A 399 -28.10 -9.86 -6.05
N CYS A 400 -28.05 -10.96 -6.83
CA CYS A 400 -29.21 -11.58 -7.46
C CYS A 400 -30.06 -10.57 -8.23
N ARG A 401 -29.42 -9.72 -9.02
CA ARG A 401 -30.06 -8.66 -9.81
C ARG A 401 -29.38 -8.52 -11.16
N ARG A 402 -30.13 -7.97 -12.11
CA ARG A 402 -29.56 -7.52 -13.38
C ARG A 402 -29.01 -6.10 -13.20
N LEU A 403 -27.71 -5.93 -13.40
CA LEU A 403 -27.01 -4.66 -13.14
C LEU A 403 -26.44 -4.02 -14.41
N ARG A 404 -26.36 -4.75 -15.52
CA ARG A 404 -25.72 -4.25 -16.75
C ARG A 404 -26.36 -2.96 -17.27
N ALA A 405 -27.68 -2.86 -17.22
CA ALA A 405 -28.41 -1.68 -17.65
C ALA A 405 -28.12 -0.44 -16.78
N LEU A 406 -27.69 -0.63 -15.55
CA LEU A 406 -27.37 0.44 -14.62
C LEU A 406 -25.91 0.89 -14.74
N CYS A 407 -25.03 0.05 -15.30
CA CYS A 407 -23.61 0.34 -15.40
C CYS A 407 -23.33 1.41 -16.48
N THR A 408 -22.67 2.49 -16.09
CA THR A 408 -22.37 3.63 -16.95
C THR A 408 -20.92 3.74 -17.36
N GLY A 409 -20.00 3.01 -16.71
CA GLY A 409 -18.59 3.08 -17.07
C GLY A 409 -17.70 2.17 -16.25
N VAL A 410 -16.45 2.06 -16.68
CA VAL A 410 -15.40 1.27 -16.04
C VAL A 410 -14.11 2.06 -15.99
N LEU A 411 -13.39 1.90 -14.89
CA LEU A 411 -12.06 2.46 -14.70
C LEU A 411 -11.20 1.38 -14.04
N VAL A 412 -10.10 1.01 -14.69
CA VAL A 412 -9.21 -0.05 -14.19
C VAL A 412 -7.84 0.53 -13.91
N LYS A 413 -7.30 0.23 -12.73
CA LYS A 413 -5.91 0.55 -12.41
C LYS A 413 -5.14 -0.74 -12.11
N LYS A 414 -4.11 -0.98 -12.89
CA LYS A 414 -3.19 -2.11 -12.77
C LYS A 414 -1.82 -1.57 -12.38
N TRP A 415 -1.49 -1.64 -11.09
CA TRP A 415 -0.26 -1.01 -10.58
C TRP A 415 1.02 -1.66 -11.12
N GLU A 416 1.02 -2.95 -11.41
CA GLU A 416 2.15 -3.64 -12.04
C GLU A 416 2.47 -3.13 -13.44
N LEU A 417 1.53 -2.48 -14.10
CA LEU A 417 1.70 -1.87 -15.42
C LEU A 417 1.94 -0.37 -15.35
N ASP A 418 1.98 0.20 -14.15
CA ASP A 418 2.29 1.62 -13.99
C ASP A 418 3.78 1.85 -14.31
N PRO A 419 4.11 2.73 -15.28
CA PRO A 419 5.50 2.90 -15.73
C PRO A 419 6.39 3.59 -14.71
N TYR A 420 5.83 4.16 -13.66
CA TYR A 420 6.56 4.89 -12.63
C TYR A 420 6.78 4.06 -11.37
N SER A 421 5.81 3.25 -10.96
CA SER A 421 5.94 2.40 -9.78
C SER A 421 6.46 1.01 -10.09
N LEU A 422 6.15 0.46 -11.27
CA LEU A 422 6.56 -0.87 -11.72
C LEU A 422 6.18 -1.98 -10.74
N GLY A 423 5.05 -1.83 -10.08
CA GLY A 423 4.53 -2.74 -9.07
C GLY A 423 3.54 -2.04 -8.16
N GLY A 424 2.81 -2.80 -7.38
CA GLY A 424 1.87 -2.25 -6.41
C GLY A 424 2.57 -1.88 -5.11
N VAL A 425 3.06 -2.87 -4.39
CA VAL A 425 3.75 -2.70 -3.11
C VAL A 425 4.84 -3.74 -2.95
N ALA A 426 5.86 -3.44 -2.15
CA ALA A 426 6.84 -4.43 -1.74
C ALA A 426 6.16 -5.52 -0.92
N ALA A 427 6.53 -6.76 -1.16
CA ALA A 427 5.94 -7.91 -0.49
C ALA A 427 6.96 -9.04 -0.48
N PHE A 428 7.70 -9.14 0.61
CA PHE A 428 8.85 -10.05 0.67
C PHE A 428 8.44 -11.51 0.68
N THR A 429 9.23 -12.33 0.01
CA THR A 429 9.18 -13.79 0.05
C THR A 429 10.11 -14.30 1.17
N PRO A 430 10.08 -15.60 1.51
CA PRO A 430 10.94 -16.15 2.55
C PRO A 430 12.41 -15.73 2.43
N TYR A 431 13.05 -15.52 3.56
CA TYR A 431 14.43 -15.03 3.73
C TYR A 431 14.63 -13.54 3.45
N GLN A 432 13.81 -12.88 2.65
CA GLN A 432 14.11 -11.53 2.13
C GLN A 432 14.14 -10.46 3.22
N THR A 433 13.35 -10.58 4.29
CA THR A 433 13.34 -9.58 5.36
C THR A 433 14.72 -9.44 5.99
N LEU A 434 15.35 -10.54 6.38
CA LEU A 434 16.68 -10.50 6.98
C LEU A 434 17.80 -10.24 5.96
N GLU A 435 17.59 -10.64 4.70
CA GLU A 435 18.59 -10.42 3.66
C GLU A 435 18.63 -8.96 3.17
N TYR A 436 17.45 -8.33 3.00
CA TYR A 436 17.36 -7.09 2.23
C TYR A 436 16.80 -5.89 2.97
N HIS A 437 16.08 -6.07 4.07
CA HIS A 437 15.39 -4.96 4.71
C HIS A 437 16.35 -3.80 5.07
N GLU A 438 17.43 -4.08 5.78
CA GLU A 438 18.39 -3.07 6.17
C GLU A 438 19.18 -2.51 4.97
N GLU A 439 19.54 -3.38 4.04
CA GLU A 439 20.31 -3.00 2.85
C GLU A 439 19.55 -2.00 1.97
N LEU A 440 18.24 -2.18 1.81
CA LEU A 440 17.41 -1.29 0.99
C LEU A 440 17.43 0.16 1.50
N PHE A 441 17.51 0.35 2.81
CA PHE A 441 17.55 1.68 3.43
C PHE A 441 18.96 2.26 3.50
N ARG A 442 19.98 1.43 3.56
CA ARG A 442 21.37 1.87 3.79
C ARG A 442 21.80 2.89 2.74
N SER A 443 22.33 4.03 3.19
CA SER A 443 22.91 5.03 2.30
C SER A 443 24.27 4.56 1.74
N GLU A 444 24.60 5.02 0.56
CA GLU A 444 25.89 4.81 -0.07
C GLU A 444 26.54 6.17 -0.32
N SER A 445 27.38 6.60 0.61
CA SER A 445 28.04 7.88 0.60
C SER A 445 27.02 9.04 0.53
N ARG A 446 26.94 9.76 -0.60
CA ARG A 446 26.02 10.89 -0.77
C ARG A 446 24.62 10.49 -1.28
N ILE A 447 24.39 9.21 -1.53
CA ILE A 447 23.12 8.70 -2.01
C ILE A 447 22.37 8.05 -0.85
N HIS A 448 21.20 8.59 -0.52
CA HIS A 448 20.30 8.08 0.52
C HIS A 448 19.08 7.46 -0.14
N PHE A 449 18.40 6.56 0.58
CA PHE A 449 17.23 5.83 0.09
C PHE A 449 16.10 5.91 1.11
N ALA A 450 14.88 6.04 0.62
CA ALA A 450 13.66 5.97 1.41
C ALA A 450 12.52 5.45 0.53
N GLY A 451 11.42 5.13 1.12
CA GLY A 451 10.23 4.60 0.46
C GLY A 451 9.66 3.43 1.24
N GLU A 452 8.46 3.01 0.88
CA GLU A 452 7.73 1.95 1.58
C GLU A 452 8.52 0.64 1.65
N HIS A 453 9.34 0.34 0.64
CA HIS A 453 10.17 -0.88 0.58
C HIS A 453 11.34 -0.86 1.55
N THR A 454 11.71 0.29 2.09
CA THR A 454 12.87 0.46 2.99
C THR A 454 12.52 0.38 4.47
N ALA A 455 11.26 0.22 4.82
CA ALA A 455 10.77 0.17 6.19
C ALA A 455 9.65 -0.87 6.32
N LEU A 456 9.16 -1.09 7.52
CA LEU A 456 8.10 -2.07 7.82
C LEU A 456 6.94 -1.41 8.55
N PRO A 457 5.71 -1.91 8.43
CA PRO A 457 5.24 -2.92 7.47
C PRO A 457 5.11 -2.33 6.06
N HIS A 458 5.20 -3.17 5.03
CA HIS A 458 5.01 -2.71 3.65
C HIS A 458 3.54 -2.33 3.36
N ALA A 459 3.31 -1.65 2.25
CA ALA A 459 1.98 -1.33 1.72
C ALA A 459 1.23 -0.19 2.43
N TRP A 460 1.90 0.70 3.12
CA TRP A 460 1.26 1.78 3.85
C TRP A 460 1.92 3.14 3.61
N ILE A 461 1.10 4.19 3.58
CA ILE A 461 1.56 5.59 3.57
C ILE A 461 2.45 5.85 4.80
N GLU A 462 2.02 5.39 5.98
CA GLU A 462 2.73 5.52 7.25
C GLU A 462 4.18 5.03 7.14
N THR A 463 4.39 3.88 6.52
CA THR A 463 5.71 3.28 6.34
C THR A 463 6.61 4.13 5.45
N ALA A 464 6.05 4.63 4.34
CA ALA A 464 6.78 5.53 3.45
C ALA A 464 7.20 6.81 4.19
N MET A 465 6.32 7.38 4.99
CA MET A 465 6.62 8.56 5.79
C MET A 465 7.67 8.29 6.87
N LYS A 466 7.57 7.16 7.57
CA LYS A 466 8.61 6.77 8.56
C LYS A 466 9.99 6.72 7.93
N SER A 467 10.11 6.06 6.79
CA SER A 467 11.39 5.94 6.08
C SER A 467 11.94 7.31 5.68
N ALA A 468 11.07 8.19 5.23
CA ALA A 468 11.44 9.54 4.84
C ALA A 468 11.94 10.37 6.02
N ILE A 469 11.29 10.28 7.16
CA ILE A 469 11.71 10.99 8.38
C ILE A 469 13.08 10.49 8.83
N ARG A 470 13.32 9.19 8.80
CA ARG A 470 14.63 8.60 9.15
C ARG A 470 15.71 9.06 8.20
N ALA A 471 15.46 9.03 6.89
CA ALA A 471 16.43 9.48 5.89
C ALA A 471 16.73 10.97 6.02
N ALA A 472 15.70 11.80 6.19
CA ALA A 472 15.86 13.23 6.40
C ALA A 472 16.64 13.52 7.68
N THR A 473 16.40 12.80 8.75
CA THR A 473 17.16 12.89 10.00
C THR A 473 18.65 12.60 9.77
N ASN A 474 18.95 11.54 9.04
CA ASN A 474 20.34 11.15 8.71
C ASN A 474 21.03 12.21 7.86
N ILE A 475 20.36 12.73 6.85
CA ILE A 475 20.90 13.81 5.99
C ILE A 475 21.16 15.07 6.82
N ASN A 476 20.23 15.44 7.68
CA ASN A 476 20.35 16.63 8.52
C ASN A 476 21.50 16.54 9.53
N LYS A 477 21.73 15.36 10.13
CA LYS A 477 22.84 15.13 11.07
C LYS A 477 24.20 15.17 10.40
N ALA A 478 24.30 14.75 9.14
CA ALA A 478 25.54 14.74 8.38
C ALA A 478 25.91 16.11 7.82
N ALA A 479 25.03 17.09 7.93
CA ALA A 479 25.21 18.43 7.41
C ALA A 479 26.05 19.34 8.34
#